data_20f0800fd0514349001d22be743435bc
#
_entry.id   20f0800fd0514349001d22be743435bc
#
_cell.length_a   1.000
_cell.length_b   1.000
_cell.length_c   1.000
_cell.angle_alpha   90.00
_cell.angle_beta   90.00
_cell.angle_gamma   90.00
#
_symmetry.space_group_name_H-M   'P 1'
#
loop_
_entity.id
_entity.type
_entity.pdbx_description
1 polymer ?
#
loop_
_entity_poly.entity_id
_entity_poly.type
_entity_poly.pdbx_seq_one_letter_code
_entity_poly.pdbx_strand_id
1 'polypeptide(L)'
;MNEKATAAYTIVNDLGLHARAATKLVQLASKYPCDVQLSHQGQSANAKSVMGVLLLCGSKGTVVEVTANGAQADECVKAIGELIASRFGEPS
;
A
#
# COMPACT_ATOMS: atom_id res chain seq x y z
N MET A 1 -15.12 13.72 13.01
CA MET A 1 -15.25 12.27 13.14
C MET A 1 -14.11 11.59 12.39
N ASN A 2 -13.43 10.65 13.03
CA ASN A 2 -12.34 9.93 12.36
C ASN A 2 -12.90 8.77 11.56
N GLU A 3 -12.52 8.72 10.30
CA GLU A 3 -12.79 7.56 9.45
C GLU A 3 -11.61 6.59 9.55
N LYS A 4 -11.88 5.32 9.51
CA LYS A 4 -10.85 4.30 9.49
C LYS A 4 -11.26 3.20 8.52
N ALA A 5 -10.33 2.78 7.67
CA ALA A 5 -10.54 1.67 6.75
C ALA A 5 -9.32 0.75 6.81
N THR A 6 -9.57 -0.54 6.68
CA THR A 6 -8.52 -1.56 6.68
C THR A 6 -8.90 -2.63 5.67
N ALA A 7 -7.92 -3.08 4.88
CA ALA A 7 -8.09 -4.20 3.98
C ALA A 7 -6.75 -4.89 3.77
N ALA A 8 -6.81 -6.17 3.44
CA ALA A 8 -5.61 -6.96 3.15
C ALA A 8 -5.57 -7.26 1.66
N TYR A 9 -4.37 -7.13 1.08
CA TYR A 9 -4.17 -7.38 -0.35
C TYR A 9 -2.96 -8.27 -0.56
N THR A 10 -3.04 -9.13 -1.56
CA THR A 10 -1.92 -10.00 -1.93
C THR A 10 -1.09 -9.34 -3.02
N ILE A 11 0.22 -9.30 -2.83
CA ILE A 11 1.15 -8.79 -3.85
C ILE A 11 1.19 -9.81 -4.99
N VAL A 12 0.82 -9.37 -6.19
CA VAL A 12 0.65 -10.27 -7.33
C VAL A 12 1.64 -10.05 -8.48
N ASN A 13 2.45 -8.99 -8.40
CA ASN A 13 3.48 -8.76 -9.42
C ASN A 13 4.76 -9.51 -9.08
N ASP A 14 5.49 -9.94 -10.09
CA ASP A 14 6.69 -10.78 -9.91
C ASP A 14 7.76 -10.12 -9.06
N LEU A 15 7.98 -8.84 -9.24
CA LEU A 15 9.04 -8.10 -8.54
C LEU A 15 8.65 -7.64 -7.13
N GLY A 16 7.37 -7.77 -6.76
CA GLY A 16 6.92 -7.34 -5.44
C GLY A 16 7.03 -5.82 -5.24
N LEU A 17 7.22 -5.42 -3.99
CA LEU A 17 7.33 -4.00 -3.62
C LEU A 17 8.75 -3.45 -3.85
N HIS A 18 9.21 -3.54 -5.11
CA HIS A 18 10.51 -2.97 -5.50
C HIS A 18 10.39 -1.43 -5.61
N ALA A 19 11.49 -0.77 -5.92
CA ALA A 19 11.56 0.70 -5.87
C ALA A 19 10.48 1.39 -6.70
N ARG A 20 10.23 0.92 -7.92
CA ARG A 20 9.21 1.52 -8.80
C ARG A 20 7.81 1.33 -8.24
N ALA A 21 7.50 0.11 -7.79
CA ALA A 21 6.19 -0.20 -7.21
C ALA A 21 5.97 0.60 -5.92
N ALA A 22 6.98 0.66 -5.05
CA ALA A 22 6.91 1.45 -3.82
C ALA A 22 6.66 2.93 -4.11
N THR A 23 7.34 3.47 -5.12
CA THR A 23 7.16 4.87 -5.52
C THR A 23 5.73 5.13 -5.98
N LYS A 24 5.18 4.25 -6.81
CA LYS A 24 3.79 4.40 -7.27
C LYS A 24 2.80 4.36 -6.12
N LEU A 25 3.00 3.44 -5.18
CA LEU A 25 2.13 3.32 -4.02
C LEU A 25 2.18 4.58 -3.15
N VAL A 26 3.38 5.08 -2.89
CA VAL A 26 3.58 6.30 -2.10
C VAL A 26 2.95 7.51 -2.77
N GLN A 27 3.13 7.65 -4.09
CA GLN A 27 2.51 8.74 -4.85
C GLN A 27 0.99 8.69 -4.75
N LEU A 28 0.41 7.51 -4.85
CA LEU A 28 -1.04 7.34 -4.74
C LEU A 28 -1.51 7.67 -3.33
N ALA A 29 -0.89 7.09 -2.30
CA ALA A 29 -1.26 7.34 -0.91
C ALA A 29 -1.15 8.82 -0.55
N SER A 30 -0.16 9.51 -1.11
CA SER A 30 0.09 10.92 -0.82
C SER A 30 -0.99 11.86 -1.39
N LYS A 31 -1.84 11.37 -2.27
CA LYS A 31 -2.98 12.16 -2.79
C LYS A 31 -4.12 12.26 -1.79
N TYR A 32 -4.10 11.47 -0.72
CA TYR A 32 -5.18 11.41 0.26
C TYR A 32 -4.75 12.07 1.55
N PRO A 33 -5.65 12.81 2.22
CA PRO A 33 -5.29 13.54 3.44
C PRO A 33 -5.18 12.66 4.69
N CYS A 34 -5.62 11.41 4.62
CA CYS A 34 -5.59 10.48 5.76
C CYS A 34 -4.18 9.94 6.01
N ASP A 35 -3.96 9.44 7.22
CA ASP A 35 -2.75 8.68 7.53
C ASP A 35 -2.91 7.28 6.95
N VAL A 36 -1.85 6.75 6.33
CA VAL A 36 -1.90 5.43 5.68
C VAL A 36 -0.71 4.61 6.12
N GLN A 37 -0.99 3.39 6.57
CA GLN A 37 0.06 2.45 6.97
C GLN A 37 -0.08 1.14 6.23
N LEU A 38 1.07 0.53 5.93
CA LEU A 38 1.15 -0.83 5.44
C LEU A 38 1.74 -1.70 6.52
N SER A 39 1.20 -2.91 6.68
CA SER A 39 1.73 -3.89 7.63
C SER A 39 1.98 -5.21 6.93
N HIS A 40 3.07 -5.87 7.31
CA HIS A 40 3.45 -7.19 6.80
C HIS A 40 4.25 -7.91 7.87
N GLN A 41 3.79 -9.09 8.27
CA GLN A 41 4.48 -9.93 9.26
C GLN A 41 4.86 -9.18 10.53
N GLY A 42 3.93 -8.40 11.07
CA GLY A 42 4.14 -7.68 12.32
C GLY A 42 4.94 -6.39 12.19
N GLN A 43 5.41 -6.06 11.00
CA GLN A 43 6.10 -4.81 10.74
C GLN A 43 5.15 -3.83 10.07
N SER A 44 5.28 -2.55 10.39
CA SER A 44 4.45 -1.50 9.82
C SER A 44 5.32 -0.40 9.23
N ALA A 45 4.82 0.24 8.20
CA ALA A 45 5.49 1.36 7.57
C ALA A 45 4.47 2.41 7.17
N ASN A 46 4.89 3.67 7.13
CA ASN A 46 4.09 4.76 6.61
C ASN A 46 4.03 4.61 5.08
N ALA A 47 2.82 4.45 4.54
CA ALA A 47 2.63 4.28 3.10
C ALA A 47 3.00 5.53 2.29
N LYS A 48 3.30 6.64 2.95
CA LYS A 48 3.77 7.87 2.30
C LYS A 48 5.30 7.99 2.33
N SER A 49 5.99 6.92 2.75
CA SER A 49 7.46 6.86 2.80
C SER A 49 7.96 5.74 1.90
N VAL A 50 8.67 6.09 0.83
CA VAL A 50 9.23 5.09 -0.10
C VAL A 50 10.18 4.14 0.65
N MET A 51 11.05 4.69 1.47
CA MET A 51 12.00 3.88 2.23
C MET A 51 11.27 2.92 3.18
N GLY A 52 10.22 3.41 3.86
CA GLY A 52 9.42 2.57 4.75
C GLY A 52 8.77 1.41 4.01
N VAL A 53 8.18 1.68 2.85
CA VAL A 53 7.53 0.65 2.05
C VAL A 53 8.55 -0.39 1.56
N LEU A 54 9.71 0.06 1.12
CA LEU A 54 10.79 -0.85 0.68
C LEU A 54 11.25 -1.78 1.80
N LEU A 55 11.33 -1.26 3.04
CA LEU A 55 11.79 -2.06 4.18
C LEU A 55 10.82 -3.18 4.57
N LEU A 56 9.59 -3.13 4.12
CA LEU A 56 8.64 -4.22 4.36
C LEU A 56 8.96 -5.48 3.58
N CYS A 57 9.76 -5.38 2.52
CA CYS A 57 10.19 -6.52 1.71
C CYS A 57 9.02 -7.37 1.18
N GLY A 58 7.95 -6.73 0.74
CA GLY A 58 6.77 -7.43 0.23
C GLY A 58 7.01 -8.10 -1.10
N SER A 59 7.27 -9.40 -1.10
CA SER A 59 7.46 -10.17 -2.33
C SER A 59 6.13 -10.71 -2.86
N LYS A 60 6.16 -11.22 -4.09
CA LYS A 60 4.98 -11.84 -4.71
C LYS A 60 4.41 -12.93 -3.81
N GLY A 61 3.10 -12.91 -3.66
CA GLY A 61 2.39 -13.88 -2.84
C GLY A 61 2.21 -13.48 -1.37
N THR A 62 2.91 -12.43 -0.92
CA THR A 62 2.73 -11.97 0.47
C THR A 62 1.47 -11.13 0.59
N VAL A 63 0.89 -11.17 1.78
CA VAL A 63 -0.29 -10.36 2.10
C VAL A 63 0.16 -9.13 2.87
N VAL A 64 -0.24 -7.95 2.40
CA VAL A 64 -0.01 -6.71 3.12
C VAL A 64 -1.36 -6.15 3.57
N GLU A 65 -1.38 -5.61 4.79
CA GLU A 65 -2.57 -4.97 5.31
C GLU A 65 -2.43 -3.46 5.15
N VAL A 66 -3.46 -2.84 4.62
CA VAL A 66 -3.49 -1.38 4.43
C VAL A 66 -4.48 -0.80 5.42
N THR A 67 -4.04 0.14 6.23
CA THR A 67 -4.90 0.84 7.20
C THR A 67 -4.81 2.33 6.95
N ALA A 68 -5.96 2.98 6.78
CA ALA A 68 -6.04 4.42 6.61
C ALA A 68 -6.92 5.01 7.70
N ASN A 69 -6.49 6.14 8.27
CA ASN A 69 -7.22 6.88 9.29
C ASN A 69 -7.35 8.33 8.88
N GLY A 70 -8.58 8.82 8.83
CA GLY A 70 -8.86 10.21 8.49
C GLY A 70 -9.76 10.33 7.29
N ALA A 71 -9.85 11.54 6.74
CA ALA A 71 -10.74 11.83 5.61
C ALA A 71 -10.37 10.97 4.39
N GLN A 72 -11.37 10.43 3.73
CA GLN A 72 -11.24 9.62 2.51
C GLN A 72 -10.49 8.29 2.73
N ALA A 73 -10.53 7.77 3.95
CA ALA A 73 -9.84 6.51 4.28
C ALA A 73 -10.31 5.35 3.39
N ASP A 74 -11.63 5.19 3.20
CA ASP A 74 -12.18 4.13 2.35
C ASP A 74 -11.70 4.23 0.91
N GLU A 75 -11.74 5.44 0.36
CA GLU A 75 -11.31 5.67 -1.03
C GLU A 75 -9.83 5.36 -1.19
N CYS A 76 -9.02 5.75 -0.21
CA CYS A 76 -7.59 5.52 -0.23
C CYS A 76 -7.26 4.02 -0.22
N VAL A 77 -7.88 3.27 0.68
CA VAL A 77 -7.64 1.82 0.79
C VAL A 77 -8.04 1.11 -0.49
N LYS A 78 -9.18 1.48 -1.07
CA LYS A 78 -9.62 0.90 -2.34
C LYS A 78 -8.66 1.22 -3.48
N ALA A 79 -8.21 2.46 -3.57
CA ALA A 79 -7.28 2.88 -4.62
C ALA A 79 -5.97 2.12 -4.55
N ILE A 80 -5.45 1.94 -3.34
CA ILE A 80 -4.22 1.16 -3.13
C ILE A 80 -4.45 -0.30 -3.53
N GLY A 81 -5.60 -0.88 -3.17
CA GLY A 81 -5.95 -2.24 -3.56
C GLY A 81 -6.00 -2.43 -5.07
N GLU A 82 -6.57 -1.46 -5.79
CA GLU A 82 -6.63 -1.51 -7.25
C GLU A 82 -5.23 -1.43 -7.88
N LEU A 83 -4.36 -0.59 -7.31
CA LEU A 83 -2.98 -0.48 -7.77
C LEU A 83 -2.24 -1.80 -7.60
N ILE A 84 -2.39 -2.44 -6.44
CA ILE A 84 -1.78 -3.74 -6.17
C ILE A 84 -2.32 -4.80 -7.13
N ALA A 85 -3.64 -4.85 -7.31
CA ALA A 85 -4.28 -5.83 -8.19
C ALA A 85 -3.87 -5.65 -9.66
N SER A 86 -3.55 -4.44 -10.06
CA SER A 86 -3.08 -4.14 -11.41
C SER A 86 -1.59 -4.42 -11.59
N ARG A 87 -0.94 -5.04 -10.61
CA ARG A 87 0.50 -5.33 -10.61
C ARG A 87 1.35 -4.06 -10.73
N PHE A 88 0.86 -2.95 -10.16
CA PHE A 88 1.50 -1.63 -10.26
C PHE A 88 1.74 -1.22 -11.73
N GLY A 89 0.91 -1.73 -12.65
CA GLY A 89 1.05 -1.46 -14.07
C GLY A 89 2.12 -2.29 -14.77
N GLU A 90 2.74 -3.23 -14.08
CA GLU A 90 3.77 -4.11 -14.65
C GLU A 90 3.14 -5.27 -15.43
N PRO A 91 3.84 -5.80 -16.47
CA PRO A 91 3.28 -6.89 -17.27
C PRO A 91 3.12 -8.19 -16.50
N SER A 92 3.88 -8.37 -15.42
CA SER A 92 3.82 -9.61 -14.66
C SER A 92 4.08 -9.41 -13.18
#